data_cf4c98563ca4de20d9c4b68894588be7
#
_entry.id   cf4c98563ca4de20d9c4b68894588be7
#
_cell.length_a   1.000
_cell.length_b   1.000
_cell.length_c   1.000
_cell.angle_alpha   90.00
_cell.angle_beta   90.00
_cell.angle_gamma   90.00
#
_symmetry.space_group_name_H-M   'P 1'
#
loop_
_entity.id
_entity.type
_entity.pdbx_description
1 polymer ?
#
loop_
_entity_poly.entity_id
_entity_poly.type
_entity_poly.pdbx_seq_one_letter_code
_entity_poly.pdbx_strand_id
1 'polypeptide(L)'
;MLDLGLPDADGLDVLAEMRGREDATPVLILTARGSLNDCVTGLQSGADDYLVKPFALEELVARLQALLRRPGTLLGVTLKLGNIALDTVARQVFVGDQPILFSAREIAVLEQLLRRSGRVVAKNLLADNLYGLSQEVGSNAVEVYVHRLRKHLAEAGASVQIHTLRGVGYLIAEEK
;
A
#
# COMPACT_ATOMS: atom_id res chain seq x y z
N MET A 1 1.00 -13.76 -8.65
CA MET A 1 1.17 -13.83 -10.13
C MET A 1 1.27 -15.28 -10.53
N LEU A 2 0.62 -15.68 -11.63
CA LEU A 2 0.56 -17.06 -12.12
C LEU A 2 0.89 -17.10 -13.62
N ASP A 3 1.90 -17.85 -14.00
CA ASP A 3 2.18 -18.16 -15.41
C ASP A 3 1.35 -19.39 -15.83
N LEU A 4 0.72 -19.36 -17.02
CA LEU A 4 0.00 -20.53 -17.53
C LEU A 4 0.94 -21.57 -18.16
N GLY A 5 2.11 -21.17 -18.62
CA GLY A 5 3.11 -22.04 -19.23
C GLY A 5 4.08 -22.63 -18.22
N LEU A 6 3.60 -23.28 -17.17
CA LEU A 6 4.45 -23.98 -16.20
C LEU A 6 4.96 -25.30 -16.82
N PRO A 7 6.18 -25.76 -16.47
CA PRO A 7 6.75 -26.98 -17.06
C PRO A 7 6.02 -28.25 -16.66
N ASP A 8 5.36 -28.27 -15.50
CA ASP A 8 4.83 -29.48 -14.85
C ASP A 8 3.29 -29.51 -14.79
N ALA A 9 2.59 -28.40 -15.09
CA ALA A 9 1.14 -28.31 -15.02
C ALA A 9 0.60 -27.15 -15.86
N ASP A 10 -0.70 -27.16 -16.22
CA ASP A 10 -1.35 -25.96 -16.75
C ASP A 10 -1.68 -25.02 -15.57
N GLY A 11 -1.29 -23.75 -15.70
CA GLY A 11 -1.59 -22.75 -14.66
C GLY A 11 -3.09 -22.57 -14.40
N LEU A 12 -3.97 -22.90 -15.35
CA LEU A 12 -5.43 -22.89 -15.14
C LEU A 12 -5.86 -23.96 -14.14
N ASP A 13 -5.22 -25.14 -14.15
CA ASP A 13 -5.51 -26.21 -13.19
C ASP A 13 -5.10 -25.78 -11.77
N VAL A 14 -3.95 -25.12 -11.64
CA VAL A 14 -3.49 -24.54 -10.37
C VAL A 14 -4.47 -23.50 -9.86
N LEU A 15 -4.97 -22.63 -10.74
CA LEU A 15 -5.98 -21.62 -10.38
C LEU A 15 -7.29 -22.26 -9.92
N ALA A 16 -7.76 -23.29 -10.65
CA ALA A 16 -8.97 -24.03 -10.29
C ALA A 16 -8.84 -24.70 -8.93
N GLU A 17 -7.68 -25.29 -8.62
CA GLU A 17 -7.41 -25.90 -7.31
C GLU A 17 -7.40 -24.84 -6.18
N MET A 18 -6.78 -23.68 -6.40
CA MET A 18 -6.83 -22.57 -5.44
C MET A 18 -8.26 -22.15 -5.14
N ARG A 19 -9.08 -21.95 -6.18
CA ARG A 19 -10.48 -21.52 -6.02
C ARG A 19 -11.34 -22.62 -5.41
N GLY A 20 -11.06 -23.89 -5.72
CA GLY A 20 -11.74 -25.03 -5.08
C GLY A 20 -11.46 -25.16 -3.58
N ARG A 21 -10.36 -24.58 -3.09
CA ARG A 21 -10.02 -24.45 -1.66
C ARG A 21 -10.56 -23.18 -1.01
N GLU A 22 -11.41 -22.43 -1.71
CA GLU A 22 -11.94 -21.13 -1.26
C GLU A 22 -10.83 -20.07 -1.02
N ASP A 23 -9.66 -20.25 -1.64
CA ASP A 23 -8.57 -19.28 -1.54
C ASP A 23 -8.92 -18.03 -2.37
N ALA A 24 -9.19 -16.92 -1.68
CA ALA A 24 -9.54 -15.64 -2.25
C ALA A 24 -8.31 -14.77 -2.63
N THR A 25 -7.10 -15.32 -2.58
CA THR A 25 -5.88 -14.59 -2.97
C THR A 25 -6.01 -14.05 -4.40
N PRO A 26 -5.79 -12.75 -4.63
CA PRO A 26 -5.85 -12.16 -5.97
C PRO A 26 -4.82 -12.77 -6.90
N VAL A 27 -5.24 -13.18 -8.08
CA VAL A 27 -4.40 -13.81 -9.09
C VAL A 27 -4.35 -12.97 -10.36
N LEU A 28 -3.15 -12.50 -10.72
CA LEU A 28 -2.82 -11.95 -12.03
C LEU A 28 -2.17 -13.04 -12.87
N ILE A 29 -2.79 -13.39 -13.98
CA ILE A 29 -2.21 -14.32 -14.96
C ILE A 29 -1.18 -13.56 -15.82
N LEU A 30 0.02 -14.15 -15.99
CA LEU A 30 1.06 -13.68 -16.91
C LEU A 30 1.34 -14.79 -17.92
N THR A 31 1.05 -14.58 -19.23
CA THR A 31 1.15 -15.66 -20.19
C THR A 31 1.48 -15.18 -21.62
N ALA A 32 2.04 -16.06 -22.44
CA ALA A 32 2.19 -15.84 -23.87
C ALA A 32 0.89 -16.10 -24.67
N ARG A 33 -0.14 -16.73 -24.05
CA ARG A 33 -1.44 -16.98 -24.69
C ARG A 33 -2.20 -15.66 -24.76
N GLY A 34 -2.37 -15.10 -25.97
CA GLY A 34 -2.91 -13.75 -26.18
C GLY A 34 -4.24 -13.71 -26.93
N SER A 35 -4.90 -14.86 -27.17
CA SER A 35 -6.21 -14.83 -27.81
C SER A 35 -7.29 -14.29 -26.86
N LEU A 36 -8.33 -13.68 -27.44
CA LEU A 36 -9.48 -13.22 -26.67
C LEU A 36 -10.11 -14.37 -25.84
N ASN A 37 -10.19 -15.56 -26.44
CA ASN A 37 -10.74 -16.74 -25.78
C ASN A 37 -9.90 -17.17 -24.57
N ASP A 38 -8.56 -17.14 -24.66
CA ASP A 38 -7.69 -17.48 -23.55
C ASP A 38 -7.87 -16.50 -22.39
N CYS A 39 -7.98 -15.21 -22.71
CA CYS A 39 -8.22 -14.16 -21.71
C CYS A 39 -9.57 -14.36 -21.00
N VAL A 40 -10.64 -14.61 -21.75
CA VAL A 40 -11.97 -14.85 -21.21
C VAL A 40 -11.99 -16.11 -20.33
N THR A 41 -11.36 -17.20 -20.81
CA THR A 41 -11.26 -18.47 -20.05
C THR A 41 -10.49 -18.26 -18.73
N GLY A 42 -9.35 -17.57 -18.77
CA GLY A 42 -8.57 -17.28 -17.57
C GLY A 42 -9.35 -16.48 -16.52
N LEU A 43 -10.07 -15.45 -16.95
CA LEU A 43 -10.90 -14.63 -16.05
C LEU A 43 -12.10 -15.42 -15.51
N GLN A 44 -12.76 -16.22 -16.33
CA GLN A 44 -13.88 -17.08 -15.91
C GLN A 44 -13.44 -18.19 -14.94
N SER A 45 -12.19 -18.66 -15.06
CA SER A 45 -11.59 -19.63 -14.11
C SER A 45 -11.27 -19.02 -12.74
N GLY A 46 -11.54 -17.73 -12.56
CA GLY A 46 -11.39 -17.04 -11.26
C GLY A 46 -10.10 -16.23 -11.12
N ALA A 47 -9.40 -15.93 -12.22
CA ALA A 47 -8.35 -14.92 -12.20
C ALA A 47 -8.95 -13.52 -12.03
N ASP A 48 -8.22 -12.64 -11.35
CA ASP A 48 -8.66 -11.27 -11.09
C ASP A 48 -8.21 -10.32 -12.19
N ASP A 49 -7.13 -10.62 -12.91
CA ASP A 49 -6.66 -9.88 -14.10
C ASP A 49 -5.77 -10.77 -14.96
N TYR A 50 -5.50 -10.33 -16.20
CA TYR A 50 -4.80 -11.08 -17.24
C TYR A 50 -3.85 -10.16 -17.98
N LEU A 51 -2.57 -10.57 -18.16
CA LEU A 51 -1.54 -9.78 -18.83
C LEU A 51 -0.75 -10.65 -19.80
N VAL A 52 -0.75 -10.26 -21.08
CA VAL A 52 -0.11 -11.01 -22.18
C VAL A 52 1.35 -10.57 -22.32
N LYS A 53 2.26 -11.54 -22.45
CA LYS A 53 3.68 -11.32 -22.77
C LYS A 53 3.85 -11.06 -24.28
N PRO A 54 4.73 -10.11 -24.70
CA PRO A 54 5.55 -9.24 -23.86
C PRO A 54 4.75 -8.02 -23.35
N PHE A 55 5.04 -7.57 -22.12
CA PHE A 55 4.39 -6.43 -21.47
C PHE A 55 5.42 -5.41 -20.96
N ALA A 56 5.01 -4.16 -20.82
CA ALA A 56 5.81 -3.12 -20.18
C ALA A 56 5.78 -3.29 -18.65
N LEU A 57 6.88 -2.99 -17.98
CA LEU A 57 6.96 -3.06 -16.51
C LEU A 57 5.94 -2.14 -15.84
N GLU A 58 5.73 -0.97 -16.43
CA GLU A 58 4.77 0.04 -15.96
C GLU A 58 3.32 -0.51 -15.98
N GLU A 59 2.96 -1.30 -17.01
CA GLU A 59 1.65 -1.94 -17.10
C GLU A 59 1.49 -3.00 -16.01
N LEU A 60 2.48 -3.86 -15.82
CA LEU A 60 2.48 -4.85 -14.75
C LEU A 60 2.28 -4.19 -13.37
N VAL A 61 3.04 -3.14 -13.09
CA VAL A 61 2.95 -2.41 -11.81
C VAL A 61 1.56 -1.79 -11.64
N ALA A 62 1.00 -1.16 -12.69
CA ALA A 62 -0.31 -0.56 -12.63
C ALA A 62 -1.43 -1.59 -12.35
N ARG A 63 -1.37 -2.77 -12.98
CA ARG A 63 -2.33 -3.87 -12.76
C ARG A 63 -2.21 -4.46 -11.36
N LEU A 64 -1.00 -4.71 -10.87
CA LEU A 64 -0.78 -5.16 -9.49
C LEU A 64 -1.33 -4.17 -8.48
N GLN A 65 -1.09 -2.87 -8.65
CA GLN A 65 -1.64 -1.83 -7.80
C GLN A 65 -3.18 -1.79 -7.86
N ALA A 66 -3.78 -2.06 -9.03
CA ALA A 66 -5.23 -2.12 -9.20
C ALA A 66 -5.83 -3.32 -8.46
N LEU A 67 -5.22 -4.50 -8.55
CA LEU A 67 -5.64 -5.70 -7.83
C LEU A 67 -5.56 -5.53 -6.31
N LEU A 68 -4.49 -4.87 -5.84
CA LEU A 68 -4.26 -4.64 -4.42
C LEU A 68 -5.18 -3.56 -3.82
N ARG A 69 -5.90 -2.78 -4.65
CA ARG A 69 -6.86 -1.75 -4.20
C ARG A 69 -8.22 -2.28 -3.77
N ARG A 70 -8.54 -3.57 -3.98
CA ARG A 70 -9.86 -4.12 -3.61
C ARG A 70 -10.06 -4.11 -2.10
N PRO A 71 -11.22 -3.62 -1.61
CA PRO A 71 -11.59 -3.73 -0.20
C PRO A 71 -11.63 -5.22 0.19
N GLY A 72 -10.82 -5.61 1.18
CA GLY A 72 -10.79 -6.98 1.70
C GLY A 72 -9.62 -7.84 1.25
N THR A 73 -8.75 -7.40 0.36
CA THR A 73 -7.54 -8.15 -0.02
C THR A 73 -6.42 -7.99 1.00
N LEU A 74 -5.98 -9.11 1.57
CA LEU A 74 -5.01 -9.24 2.68
C LEU A 74 -3.58 -8.76 2.41
N LEU A 75 -3.30 -8.07 1.30
CA LEU A 75 -1.95 -7.56 0.97
C LEU A 75 -1.75 -6.06 1.26
N GLY A 76 -2.82 -5.32 1.56
CA GLY A 76 -2.73 -3.97 2.09
C GLY A 76 -2.73 -4.02 3.62
N VAL A 77 -1.63 -3.69 4.25
CA VAL A 77 -1.63 -3.50 5.70
C VAL A 77 -2.35 -2.20 6.00
N THR A 78 -3.57 -2.27 6.54
CA THR A 78 -4.18 -1.10 7.15
C THR A 78 -3.54 -0.86 8.50
N LEU A 79 -2.75 0.20 8.60
CA LEU A 79 -2.16 0.63 9.86
C LEU A 79 -3.19 1.43 10.64
N LYS A 80 -3.46 1.01 11.88
CA LYS A 80 -4.44 1.67 12.76
C LYS A 80 -3.80 2.14 14.05
N LEU A 81 -4.21 3.32 14.51
CA LEU A 81 -3.87 3.85 15.85
C LEU A 81 -4.96 4.85 16.24
N GLY A 82 -5.60 4.64 17.41
CA GLY A 82 -6.76 5.42 17.80
C GLY A 82 -7.85 5.35 16.72
N ASN A 83 -8.35 6.50 16.29
CA ASN A 83 -9.33 6.63 15.21
C ASN A 83 -8.70 6.83 13.82
N ILE A 84 -7.37 6.70 13.68
CA ILE A 84 -6.71 6.77 12.37
C ILE A 84 -6.62 5.38 11.74
N ALA A 85 -6.87 5.32 10.43
CA ALA A 85 -6.58 4.17 9.59
C ALA A 85 -5.87 4.63 8.30
N LEU A 86 -4.70 4.05 8.01
CA LEU A 86 -3.96 4.26 6.77
C LEU A 86 -3.98 2.97 5.95
N ASP A 87 -4.63 3.01 4.78
CA ASP A 87 -4.45 1.99 3.76
C ASP A 87 -3.10 2.23 3.05
N THR A 88 -2.16 1.30 3.24
CA THR A 88 -0.80 1.45 2.71
C THR A 88 -0.71 1.24 1.20
N VAL A 89 -1.70 0.57 0.58
CA VAL A 89 -1.76 0.32 -0.87
C VAL A 89 -2.49 1.45 -1.58
N ALA A 90 -3.71 1.76 -1.15
CA ALA A 90 -4.48 2.88 -1.69
C ALA A 90 -3.87 4.24 -1.33
N ARG A 91 -2.93 4.27 -0.36
CA ARG A 91 -2.32 5.48 0.21
C ARG A 91 -3.37 6.49 0.65
N GLN A 92 -4.41 5.97 1.27
CA GLN A 92 -5.54 6.74 1.76
C GLN A 92 -5.58 6.70 3.29
N VAL A 93 -5.80 7.87 3.90
CA VAL A 93 -5.91 8.03 5.35
C VAL A 93 -7.34 8.35 5.72
N PHE A 94 -7.82 7.70 6.76
CA PHE A 94 -9.13 7.95 7.37
C PHE A 94 -8.95 8.38 8.83
N VAL A 95 -9.78 9.30 9.27
CA VAL A 95 -9.96 9.63 10.69
C VAL A 95 -11.42 9.34 11.04
N GLY A 96 -11.66 8.29 11.85
CA GLY A 96 -12.98 7.66 11.92
C GLY A 96 -13.37 7.12 10.55
N ASP A 97 -14.57 7.51 10.05
CA ASP A 97 -15.08 7.13 8.73
C ASP A 97 -14.81 8.18 7.63
N GLN A 98 -14.11 9.27 7.96
CA GLN A 98 -13.88 10.38 7.04
C GLN A 98 -12.50 10.24 6.35
N PRO A 99 -12.46 10.20 5.00
CA PRO A 99 -11.20 10.24 4.27
C PRO A 99 -10.57 11.62 4.36
N ILE A 100 -9.27 11.67 4.68
CA ILE A 100 -8.49 12.90 4.79
C ILE A 100 -7.42 12.94 3.70
N LEU A 101 -7.33 14.07 3.02
CA LEU A 101 -6.34 14.28 1.97
C LEU A 101 -4.99 14.69 2.58
N PHE A 102 -3.99 13.85 2.34
CA PHE A 102 -2.59 14.14 2.65
C PHE A 102 -1.75 14.09 1.38
N SER A 103 -0.68 14.85 1.33
CA SER A 103 0.31 14.70 0.26
C SER A 103 1.03 13.35 0.35
N ALA A 104 1.61 12.87 -0.75
CA ALA A 104 2.36 11.61 -0.78
C ALA A 104 3.50 11.58 0.25
N ARG A 105 4.13 12.73 0.53
CA ARG A 105 5.21 12.86 1.52
C ARG A 105 4.70 12.81 2.94
N GLU A 106 3.56 13.44 3.22
CA GLU A 106 2.91 13.36 4.53
C GLU A 106 2.48 11.92 4.84
N ILE A 107 1.91 11.23 3.85
CA ILE A 107 1.56 9.80 3.97
C ILE A 107 2.82 8.96 4.25
N ALA A 108 3.94 9.22 3.57
CA ALA A 108 5.18 8.49 3.80
C ALA A 108 5.71 8.65 5.23
N VAL A 109 5.67 9.87 5.79
CA VAL A 109 6.04 10.12 7.17
C VAL A 109 5.06 9.46 8.14
N LEU A 110 3.75 9.62 7.93
CA LEU A 110 2.70 9.04 8.76
C LEU A 110 2.81 7.51 8.79
N GLU A 111 3.03 6.87 7.65
CA GLU A 111 3.22 5.43 7.55
C GLU A 111 4.38 4.94 8.42
N GLN A 112 5.55 5.59 8.35
CA GLN A 112 6.70 5.21 9.17
C GLN A 112 6.42 5.35 10.67
N LEU A 113 5.70 6.39 11.06
CA LEU A 113 5.29 6.60 12.45
C LEU A 113 4.28 5.54 12.90
N LEU A 114 3.25 5.25 12.10
CA LEU A 114 2.24 4.24 12.42
C LEU A 114 2.82 2.82 12.51
N ARG A 115 3.73 2.45 11.57
CA ARG A 115 4.43 1.15 11.64
C ARG A 115 5.23 0.95 12.92
N ARG A 116 5.59 2.02 13.59
CA ARG A 116 6.36 2.03 14.84
C ARG A 116 5.62 2.77 15.95
N SER A 117 4.29 2.68 15.95
CA SER A 117 3.45 3.34 16.97
C SER A 117 3.94 3.01 18.40
N GLY A 118 3.98 4.02 19.26
CA GLY A 118 4.51 3.91 20.61
C GLY A 118 6.04 3.83 20.71
N ARG A 119 6.76 3.90 19.58
CA ARG A 119 8.25 3.90 19.56
C ARG A 119 8.78 5.14 18.84
N VAL A 120 9.98 5.56 19.24
CA VAL A 120 10.63 6.71 18.61
C VAL A 120 11.18 6.34 17.26
N VAL A 121 10.85 7.12 16.24
CA VAL A 121 11.40 7.01 14.88
C VAL A 121 12.44 8.11 14.72
N ALA A 122 13.68 7.72 14.43
CA ALA A 122 14.79 8.66 14.27
C ALA A 122 14.55 9.57 13.05
N LYS A 123 14.97 10.86 13.19
CA LYS A 123 14.78 11.87 12.13
C LYS A 123 15.43 11.47 10.80
N ASN A 124 16.64 10.89 10.83
CA ASN A 124 17.35 10.41 9.63
C ASN A 124 16.56 9.32 8.90
N LEU A 125 15.94 8.38 9.62
CA LEU A 125 15.12 7.32 9.02
C LEU A 125 13.89 7.89 8.29
N LEU A 126 13.27 8.95 8.83
CA LEU A 126 12.18 9.65 8.16
C LEU A 126 12.69 10.42 6.92
N ALA A 127 13.87 11.03 7.01
CA ALA A 127 14.49 11.75 5.91
C ALA A 127 14.83 10.80 4.75
N ASP A 128 15.45 9.65 5.01
CA ASP A 128 15.84 8.67 3.99
C ASP A 128 14.63 8.20 3.17
N ASN A 129 13.49 7.99 3.81
CA ASN A 129 12.24 7.64 3.12
C ASN A 129 11.66 8.79 2.27
N LEU A 130 11.94 10.03 2.61
CA LEU A 130 11.55 11.20 1.81
C LEU A 130 12.48 11.42 0.62
N TYR A 131 13.79 11.14 0.75
CA TYR A 131 14.78 11.22 -0.34
C TYR A 131 14.49 10.23 -1.47
N GLY A 132 13.97 9.04 -1.18
CA GLY A 132 13.54 8.07 -2.19
C GLY A 132 12.41 8.55 -3.10
N LEU A 133 11.73 9.67 -2.77
CA LEU A 133 10.62 10.24 -3.54
C LEU A 133 11.02 11.47 -4.39
N SER A 134 12.22 12.07 -4.16
CA SER A 134 12.77 13.15 -5.01
C SER A 134 14.17 13.59 -4.53
N GLN A 135 15.02 14.06 -5.44
CA GLN A 135 16.42 14.48 -5.16
C GLN A 135 16.58 15.80 -4.38
N GLU A 136 15.52 16.54 -4.08
CA GLU A 136 15.57 17.84 -3.40
C GLU A 136 14.74 17.84 -2.12
N VAL A 137 15.30 17.29 -1.05
CA VAL A 137 14.70 17.43 0.28
C VAL A 137 15.67 18.26 1.14
N GLY A 138 15.29 19.51 1.44
CA GLY A 138 16.08 20.40 2.32
C GLY A 138 16.22 19.80 3.73
N SER A 139 17.24 20.21 4.47
CA SER A 139 17.61 19.71 5.80
C SER A 139 16.47 19.73 6.85
N ASN A 140 15.43 20.53 6.63
CA ASN A 140 14.29 20.71 7.53
C ASN A 140 12.96 20.14 7.01
N ALA A 141 13.03 19.27 5.98
CA ALA A 141 11.81 18.78 5.34
C ALA A 141 10.97 17.90 6.28
N VAL A 142 11.59 17.08 7.10
CA VAL A 142 10.89 16.23 8.07
C VAL A 142 10.07 17.08 9.05
N GLU A 143 10.65 18.18 9.56
CA GLU A 143 9.96 19.11 10.45
C GLU A 143 8.74 19.74 9.79
N VAL A 144 8.87 20.14 8.52
CA VAL A 144 7.77 20.74 7.76
C VAL A 144 6.61 19.74 7.61
N TYR A 145 6.92 18.48 7.24
CA TYR A 145 5.87 17.47 7.07
C TYR A 145 5.26 17.04 8.40
N VAL A 146 6.04 16.91 9.47
CA VAL A 146 5.52 16.65 10.81
C VAL A 146 4.62 17.80 11.29
N HIS A 147 5.00 19.05 11.03
CA HIS A 147 4.16 20.20 11.38
C HIS A 147 2.80 20.15 10.62
N ARG A 148 2.83 19.89 9.30
CA ARG A 148 1.61 19.76 8.49
C ARG A 148 0.74 18.59 8.94
N LEU A 149 1.35 17.44 9.21
CA LEU A 149 0.64 16.26 9.73
C LEU A 149 -0.09 16.60 11.04
N ARG A 150 0.58 17.24 11.99
CA ARG A 150 -0.04 17.66 13.26
C ARG A 150 -1.26 18.54 13.02
N LYS A 151 -1.13 19.50 12.10
CA LYS A 151 -2.22 20.41 11.77
C LYS A 151 -3.41 19.66 11.18
N HIS A 152 -3.18 18.84 10.12
CA HIS A 152 -4.25 18.09 9.47
C HIS A 152 -4.91 17.07 10.39
N LEU A 153 -4.14 16.38 11.23
CA LEU A 153 -4.66 15.41 12.20
C LEU A 153 -5.54 16.10 13.26
N ALA A 154 -5.10 17.26 13.76
CA ALA A 154 -5.88 18.04 14.73
C ALA A 154 -7.18 18.59 14.11
N GLU A 155 -7.12 19.15 12.91
CA GLU A 155 -8.28 19.64 12.16
C GLU A 155 -9.30 18.52 11.85
N ALA A 156 -8.82 17.30 11.64
CA ALA A 156 -9.65 16.13 11.40
C ALA A 156 -10.20 15.46 12.67
N GLY A 157 -9.84 15.93 13.85
CA GLY A 157 -10.27 15.34 15.13
C GLY A 157 -9.64 13.97 15.40
N ALA A 158 -8.38 13.78 14.99
CA ALA A 158 -7.65 12.55 15.26
C ALA A 158 -7.35 12.39 16.75
N SER A 159 -7.58 11.19 17.30
CA SER A 159 -7.28 10.84 18.70
C SER A 159 -5.82 10.43 18.91
N VAL A 160 -4.92 10.94 18.09
CA VAL A 160 -3.48 10.64 18.17
C VAL A 160 -2.66 11.91 18.13
N GLN A 161 -1.48 11.86 18.74
CA GLN A 161 -0.56 12.98 18.79
C GLN A 161 0.84 12.55 18.35
N ILE A 162 1.52 13.42 17.56
CA ILE A 162 2.91 13.23 17.18
C ILE A 162 3.78 14.04 18.15
N HIS A 163 4.57 13.37 18.96
CA HIS A 163 5.52 13.99 19.91
C HIS A 163 6.88 14.18 19.27
N THR A 164 7.59 15.25 19.68
CA THR A 164 8.98 15.51 19.30
C THR A 164 9.90 15.14 20.46
N LEU A 165 10.83 14.22 20.23
CA LEU A 165 11.96 13.98 21.14
C LEU A 165 13.17 14.72 20.60
N ARG A 166 13.51 15.84 21.24
CA ARG A 166 14.61 16.72 20.78
C ARG A 166 15.91 15.94 20.64
N GLY A 167 16.58 16.12 19.50
CA GLY A 167 17.83 15.43 19.17
C GLY A 167 17.71 13.96 18.80
N VAL A 168 16.51 13.34 18.87
CA VAL A 168 16.29 11.91 18.61
C VAL A 168 15.36 11.69 17.41
N GLY A 169 14.12 12.20 17.47
CA GLY A 169 13.14 11.96 16.43
C GLY A 169 11.70 12.23 16.86
N TYR A 170 10.78 11.44 16.34
CA TYR A 170 9.34 11.60 16.52
C TYR A 170 8.67 10.30 16.96
N LEU A 171 7.60 10.43 17.70
CA LEU A 171 6.78 9.34 18.21
C LEU A 171 5.32 9.67 17.94
N ILE A 172 4.53 8.71 17.43
CA ILE A 172 3.07 8.82 17.40
C ILE A 172 2.46 7.93 18.48
N ALA A 173 1.49 8.45 19.20
CA ALA A 173 0.76 7.73 20.26
C ALA A 173 -0.69 8.23 20.33
N GLU A 174 -1.57 7.44 20.94
CA GLU A 174 -2.92 7.86 21.26
C GLU A 174 -2.91 8.95 22.34
N GLU A 175 -3.77 9.93 22.19
CA GLU A 175 -4.03 10.95 23.21
C GLU A 175 -4.88 10.30 24.31
N LYS A 176 -4.39 10.36 25.55
CA LYS A 176 -5.10 9.83 26.71
C LYS A 176 -6.11 10.84 27.25
#